data_f0be529b0bc33eeea9ed6b8bbaadc9f4
#
_entry.id   f0be529b0bc33eeea9ed6b8bbaadc9f4
#
_cell.length_a   1.000
_cell.length_b   1.000
_cell.length_c   1.000
_cell.angle_alpha   90.00
_cell.angle_beta   90.00
_cell.angle_gamma   90.00
#
_symmetry.space_group_name_H-M   'P 1'
#
loop_
_entity.id
_entity.type
_entity.pdbx_description
1 polymer ?
#
loop_
_entity_poly.entity_id
_entity_poly.type
_entity_poly.pdbx_seq_one_letter_code
_entity_poly.pdbx_strand_id
1 'polypeptide(L)'
;MSATIRWYGHATFGIDINGYRLLLDPFFIGNPCTTQNPDELEADFILITHGHGDHVGDAHAIARRTGAMVISNSEIADWFEKQGFTAHAQHLGGGFNHPFGYLKMTFALHGSALPDDSCGGNPG
;
A
#
# COMPACT_ATOMS: atom_id res chain seq x y z
N MET A 1 -1.65 -14.08 19.53
CA MET A 1 -1.89 -13.37 18.26
C MET A 1 -0.94 -13.91 17.21
N SER A 2 -1.43 -14.21 16.01
CA SER A 2 -0.61 -14.65 14.90
C SER A 2 -0.91 -13.80 13.66
N ALA A 3 0.09 -13.65 12.81
CA ALA A 3 -0.06 -13.06 11.48
C ALA A 3 0.48 -14.02 10.43
N THR A 4 -0.17 -14.05 9.28
CA THR A 4 0.35 -14.78 8.12
C THR A 4 0.89 -13.77 7.13
N ILE A 5 2.15 -13.94 6.72
CA ILE A 5 2.81 -13.08 5.74
C ILE A 5 3.08 -13.92 4.50
N ARG A 6 2.63 -13.42 3.33
CA ARG A 6 2.91 -14.01 2.02
C ARG A 6 3.76 -13.04 1.23
N TRP A 7 4.87 -13.52 0.71
CA TRP A 7 5.68 -12.76 -0.24
C TRP A 7 5.23 -13.06 -1.67
N TYR A 8 4.90 -12.02 -2.41
CA TYR A 8 4.47 -12.11 -3.81
C TYR A 8 5.56 -11.71 -4.81
N GLY A 9 6.77 -11.48 -4.36
CA GLY A 9 7.87 -11.02 -5.19
C GLY A 9 8.10 -9.51 -5.09
N HIS A 10 9.32 -9.06 -5.42
CA HIS A 10 9.74 -7.68 -5.25
C HIS A 10 9.53 -7.23 -3.80
N ALA A 11 8.87 -6.10 -3.58
CA ALA A 11 8.51 -5.59 -2.25
C ALA A 11 7.03 -5.81 -1.91
N THR A 12 6.36 -6.73 -2.61
CA THR A 12 4.93 -6.97 -2.47
C THR A 12 4.65 -8.06 -1.45
N PHE A 13 3.88 -7.73 -0.42
CA PHE A 13 3.49 -8.65 0.64
C PHE A 13 1.99 -8.62 0.89
N GLY A 14 1.41 -9.78 1.15
CA GLY A 14 0.09 -9.91 1.79
C GLY A 14 0.27 -10.22 3.26
N ILE A 15 -0.54 -9.59 4.11
CA ILE A 15 -0.49 -9.76 5.56
C ILE A 15 -1.91 -10.01 6.07
N ASP A 16 -2.16 -11.20 6.59
CA ASP A 16 -3.42 -11.52 7.27
C ASP A 16 -3.18 -11.37 8.78
N ILE A 17 -3.83 -10.43 9.42
CA ILE A 17 -3.66 -10.13 10.84
C ILE A 17 -4.98 -9.65 11.47
N ASN A 18 -5.31 -10.20 12.64
CA ASN A 18 -6.51 -9.80 13.40
C ASN A 18 -7.80 -9.80 12.60
N GLY A 19 -7.94 -10.72 11.63
CA GLY A 19 -9.11 -10.83 10.77
C GLY A 19 -9.13 -9.87 9.58
N TYR A 20 -8.09 -9.09 9.38
CA TYR A 20 -7.93 -8.15 8.27
C TYR A 20 -6.88 -8.63 7.28
N ARG A 21 -7.09 -8.29 6.00
CA ARG A 21 -6.18 -8.57 4.90
C ARG A 21 -5.54 -7.28 4.42
N LEU A 22 -4.23 -7.20 4.55
CA LEU A 22 -3.43 -6.06 4.14
C LEU A 22 -2.59 -6.45 2.92
N LEU A 23 -2.45 -5.53 1.96
CA LEU A 23 -1.48 -5.63 0.87
C LEU A 23 -0.47 -4.49 1.02
N LEU A 24 0.81 -4.82 1.01
CA LEU A 24 1.92 -3.88 1.04
C LEU A 24 2.52 -3.78 -0.36
N ASP A 25 2.60 -2.56 -0.90
CA ASP A 25 3.17 -2.25 -2.21
C ASP A 25 2.70 -3.23 -3.31
N PRO A 26 1.40 -3.23 -3.66
CA PRO A 26 0.77 -4.29 -4.45
C PRO A 26 1.13 -4.23 -5.93
N PHE A 27 2.35 -4.62 -6.25
CA PHE A 27 2.88 -4.70 -7.61
C PHE A 27 2.81 -6.14 -8.13
N PHE A 28 1.80 -6.45 -8.95
CA PHE A 28 1.57 -7.78 -9.53
C PHE A 28 1.78 -7.81 -11.04
N ILE A 29 1.09 -6.93 -11.78
CA ILE A 29 1.25 -6.84 -13.25
C ILE A 29 2.62 -6.25 -13.56
N GLY A 30 3.45 -7.05 -14.26
CA GLY A 30 4.84 -6.70 -14.55
C GLY A 30 5.85 -7.17 -13.51
N ASN A 31 5.40 -7.75 -12.40
CA ASN A 31 6.29 -8.35 -11.40
C ASN A 31 6.79 -9.72 -11.91
N PRO A 32 8.11 -9.88 -12.14
CA PRO A 32 8.63 -11.12 -12.71
C PRO A 32 8.65 -12.29 -11.73
N CYS A 33 8.42 -12.03 -10.44
CA CYS A 33 8.51 -13.03 -9.38
C CYS A 33 7.16 -13.63 -8.98
N THR A 34 6.06 -13.21 -9.62
CA THR A 34 4.72 -13.73 -9.30
C THR A 34 3.86 -13.90 -10.54
N THR A 35 2.97 -14.88 -10.48
CA THR A 35 1.91 -15.07 -11.47
C THR A 35 0.52 -14.79 -10.85
N GLN A 36 0.51 -14.27 -9.62
CA GLN A 36 -0.74 -13.95 -8.93
C GLN A 36 -1.54 -12.91 -9.71
N ASN A 37 -2.80 -13.22 -9.97
CA ASN A 37 -3.73 -12.27 -10.56
C ASN A 37 -4.24 -11.31 -9.47
N PRO A 38 -3.99 -9.99 -9.58
CA PRO A 38 -4.47 -9.03 -8.60
C PRO A 38 -5.99 -8.99 -8.48
N ASP A 39 -6.73 -9.34 -9.53
CA ASP A 39 -8.20 -9.36 -9.52
C ASP A 39 -8.79 -10.45 -8.63
N GLU A 40 -7.99 -11.44 -8.23
CA GLU A 40 -8.39 -12.52 -7.33
C GLU A 40 -8.09 -12.22 -5.85
N LEU A 41 -7.37 -11.12 -5.57
CA LEU A 41 -6.99 -10.77 -4.21
C LEU A 41 -8.04 -9.90 -3.53
N GLU A 42 -8.29 -10.22 -2.27
CA GLU A 42 -9.10 -9.39 -1.39
C GLU A 42 -8.18 -8.58 -0.47
N ALA A 43 -8.56 -7.33 -0.19
CA ALA A 43 -7.85 -6.45 0.71
C ALA A 43 -8.83 -5.57 1.48
N ASP A 44 -8.55 -5.39 2.75
CA ASP A 44 -9.22 -4.40 3.60
C ASP A 44 -8.40 -3.11 3.66
N PHE A 45 -7.09 -3.23 3.59
CA PHE A 45 -6.13 -2.12 3.59
C PHE A 45 -5.02 -2.33 2.57
N ILE A 46 -4.57 -1.24 1.96
CA ILE A 46 -3.41 -1.21 1.08
C ILE A 46 -2.41 -0.22 1.67
N LEU A 47 -1.20 -0.72 1.95
CA LEU A 47 -0.10 0.08 2.51
C LEU A 47 0.87 0.40 1.38
N ILE A 48 1.21 1.67 1.20
CA ILE A 48 2.16 2.11 0.17
C ILE A 48 3.32 2.83 0.82
N THR A 49 4.53 2.31 0.59
CA THR A 49 5.75 2.83 1.19
C THR A 49 6.21 4.11 0.49
N HIS A 50 6.09 4.19 -0.82
CA HIS A 50 6.48 5.35 -1.62
C HIS A 50 5.84 5.32 -3.02
N GLY A 51 6.01 6.39 -3.79
CA GLY A 51 5.23 6.65 -4.99
C GLY A 51 5.64 5.92 -6.26
N HIS A 52 6.77 5.20 -6.30
CA HIS A 52 7.22 4.55 -7.52
C HIS A 52 6.22 3.53 -8.06
N GLY A 53 6.14 3.40 -9.40
CA GLY A 53 5.14 2.58 -10.07
C GLY A 53 5.20 1.09 -9.71
N ASP A 54 6.38 0.55 -9.43
CA ASP A 54 6.60 -0.83 -8.99
C ASP A 54 6.31 -1.06 -7.49
N HIS A 55 5.71 -0.07 -6.83
CA HIS A 55 5.19 -0.12 -5.45
C HIS A 55 3.72 0.30 -5.39
N VAL A 56 3.34 1.42 -6.02
CA VAL A 56 1.92 1.79 -6.19
C VAL A 56 1.19 0.71 -6.99
N GLY A 57 1.81 0.20 -8.03
CA GLY A 57 1.40 -0.98 -8.78
C GLY A 57 -0.07 -1.02 -9.11
N ASP A 58 -0.74 -2.08 -8.68
CA ASP A 58 -2.14 -2.37 -8.94
C ASP A 58 -3.09 -1.84 -7.85
N ALA A 59 -2.61 -0.93 -6.98
CA ALA A 59 -3.38 -0.42 -5.84
C ALA A 59 -4.74 0.18 -6.25
N HIS A 60 -4.79 0.94 -7.34
CA HIS A 60 -6.04 1.54 -7.84
C HIS A 60 -7.08 0.48 -8.22
N ALA A 61 -6.67 -0.51 -9.01
CA ALA A 61 -7.58 -1.56 -9.45
C ALA A 61 -8.10 -2.39 -8.27
N ILE A 62 -7.22 -2.75 -7.35
CA ILE A 62 -7.58 -3.52 -6.15
C ILE A 62 -8.49 -2.70 -5.23
N ALA A 63 -8.14 -1.46 -4.91
CA ALA A 63 -8.94 -0.59 -4.04
C ALA A 63 -10.33 -0.30 -4.64
N ARG A 64 -10.40 -0.09 -5.96
CA ARG A 64 -11.69 0.15 -6.64
C ARG A 64 -12.62 -1.05 -6.52
N ARG A 65 -12.09 -2.26 -6.63
CA ARG A 65 -12.88 -3.49 -6.55
C ARG A 65 -13.24 -3.88 -5.12
N THR A 66 -12.31 -3.73 -4.18
CA THR A 66 -12.47 -4.21 -2.80
C THR A 66 -13.01 -3.15 -1.83
N GLY A 67 -12.87 -1.87 -2.16
CA GLY A 67 -13.13 -0.77 -1.23
C GLY A 67 -12.03 -0.59 -0.16
N ALA A 68 -10.86 -1.20 -0.35
CA ALA A 68 -9.75 -1.11 0.60
C ALA A 68 -9.33 0.34 0.84
N MET A 69 -9.03 0.66 2.10
CA MET A 69 -8.44 1.94 2.48
C MET A 69 -6.96 1.95 2.15
N VAL A 70 -6.50 2.98 1.45
CA VAL A 70 -5.07 3.20 1.19
C VAL A 70 -4.44 3.96 2.35
N ILE A 71 -3.32 3.47 2.87
CA ILE A 71 -2.56 4.12 3.94
C ILE A 71 -1.16 4.42 3.42
N SER A 72 -0.75 5.68 3.50
CA SER A 72 0.57 6.13 3.06
C SER A 72 0.91 7.49 3.68
N ASN A 73 1.99 8.12 3.19
CA ASN A 73 2.28 9.51 3.54
C ASN A 73 1.18 10.46 3.01
N SER A 74 1.23 11.72 3.44
CA SER A 74 0.17 12.70 3.10
C SER A 74 0.03 12.95 1.61
N GLU A 75 1.13 13.04 0.87
CA GLU A 75 1.13 13.34 -0.56
C GLU A 75 0.49 12.21 -1.36
N ILE A 76 0.82 10.96 -1.03
CA ILE A 76 0.25 9.79 -1.69
C ILE A 76 -1.21 9.61 -1.30
N ALA A 77 -1.54 9.75 -0.02
CA ALA A 77 -2.93 9.65 0.45
C ALA A 77 -3.83 10.69 -0.24
N ASP A 78 -3.39 11.96 -0.30
CA ASP A 78 -4.09 13.04 -1.00
C ASP A 78 -4.25 12.75 -2.50
N TRP A 79 -3.23 12.20 -3.12
CA TRP A 79 -3.27 11.80 -4.53
C TRP A 79 -4.34 10.72 -4.80
N PHE A 80 -4.49 9.73 -3.91
CA PHE A 80 -5.57 8.75 -3.99
C PHE A 80 -6.95 9.37 -3.70
N GLU A 81 -7.06 10.22 -2.69
CA GLU A 81 -8.33 10.88 -2.33
C GLU A 81 -8.87 11.73 -3.48
N LYS A 82 -8.01 12.47 -4.17
CA LYS A 82 -8.38 13.26 -5.36
C LYS A 82 -8.92 12.41 -6.51
N GLN A 83 -8.62 11.13 -6.53
CA GLN A 83 -9.13 10.17 -7.51
C GLN A 83 -10.35 9.39 -6.99
N GLY A 84 -10.90 9.76 -5.84
CA GLY A 84 -12.13 9.19 -5.28
C GLY A 84 -11.93 7.96 -4.39
N PHE A 85 -10.69 7.64 -3.99
CA PHE A 85 -10.41 6.53 -3.08
C PHE A 85 -10.45 6.97 -1.62
N THR A 86 -10.76 6.03 -0.72
CA THR A 86 -10.59 6.25 0.73
C THR A 86 -9.13 6.09 1.09
N ALA A 87 -8.54 7.09 1.73
CA ALA A 87 -7.15 7.03 2.14
C ALA A 87 -6.94 7.60 3.55
N HIS A 88 -5.87 7.19 4.19
CA HIS A 88 -5.43 7.66 5.50
C HIS A 88 -3.97 8.08 5.43
N ALA A 89 -3.71 9.34 5.76
CA ALA A 89 -2.36 9.90 5.74
C ALA A 89 -1.65 9.67 7.08
N GLN A 90 -0.40 9.20 7.02
CA GLN A 90 0.50 9.10 8.16
C GLN A 90 1.86 9.70 7.81
N HIS A 91 2.43 10.49 8.71
CA HIS A 91 3.76 11.02 8.53
C HIS A 91 4.84 10.05 9.00
N LEU A 92 6.06 10.23 8.49
CA LEU A 92 7.25 9.52 8.96
C LEU A 92 7.41 9.71 10.48
N GLY A 93 7.75 8.62 11.17
CA GLY A 93 7.88 8.60 12.62
C GLY A 93 6.55 8.60 13.37
N GLY A 94 5.44 8.88 12.69
CA GLY A 94 4.10 8.82 13.24
C GLY A 94 3.50 7.42 13.17
N GLY A 95 2.60 7.13 14.10
CA GLY A 95 1.87 5.88 14.14
C GLY A 95 0.40 6.10 14.46
N PHE A 96 -0.40 5.11 14.14
CA PHE A 96 -1.84 5.14 14.36
C PHE A 96 -2.37 3.74 14.70
N ASN A 97 -3.37 3.69 15.59
CA ASN A 97 -4.07 2.46 15.91
C ASN A 97 -5.19 2.22 14.89
N HIS A 98 -4.90 1.38 13.90
CA HIS A 98 -5.90 0.90 12.95
C HIS A 98 -6.66 -0.30 13.52
N PRO A 99 -7.79 -0.71 12.92
CA PRO A 99 -8.51 -1.90 13.37
C PRO A 99 -7.66 -3.19 13.38
N PHE A 100 -6.69 -3.28 12.47
CA PHE A 100 -5.80 -4.44 12.39
C PHE A 100 -4.63 -4.40 13.39
N GLY A 101 -4.33 -3.24 13.97
CA GLY A 101 -3.22 -3.03 14.91
C GLY A 101 -2.53 -1.69 14.73
N TYR A 102 -1.44 -1.49 15.46
CA TYR A 102 -0.65 -0.27 15.40
C TYR A 102 0.29 -0.28 14.19
N LEU A 103 0.16 0.72 13.33
CA LEU A 103 1.04 0.94 12.17
C LEU A 103 1.87 2.19 12.39
N LYS A 104 3.18 2.08 12.18
CA LYS A 104 4.12 3.20 12.24
C LYS A 104 4.89 3.32 10.93
N MET A 105 4.97 4.54 10.39
CA MET A 105 5.83 4.86 9.26
C MET A 105 7.25 5.11 9.74
N THR A 106 8.22 4.41 9.17
CA THR A 106 9.64 4.57 9.50
C THR A 106 10.37 5.25 8.35
N PHE A 107 11.48 5.93 8.68
CA PHE A 107 12.25 6.65 7.67
C PHE A 107 12.92 5.70 6.67
N ALA A 108 12.86 6.04 5.39
CA ALA A 108 13.58 5.36 4.33
C ALA A 108 14.29 6.37 3.42
N LEU A 109 15.52 6.08 3.03
CA LEU A 109 16.29 6.87 2.07
C LEU A 109 16.02 6.37 0.66
N HIS A 110 15.08 7.02 -0.03
CA HIS A 110 14.67 6.63 -1.37
C HIS A 110 13.92 7.78 -2.07
N GLY A 111 13.73 7.68 -3.38
CA GLY A 111 12.85 8.58 -4.12
C GLY A 111 11.38 8.19 -3.95
N SER A 112 10.47 9.08 -4.32
CA SER A 112 9.02 8.83 -4.18
C SER A 112 8.19 9.59 -5.24
N ALA A 113 8.69 9.71 -6.47
CA ALA A 113 7.87 10.25 -7.55
C ALA A 113 6.71 9.30 -7.86
N LEU A 114 5.51 9.86 -7.98
CA LEU A 114 4.32 9.11 -8.39
C LEU A 114 4.36 8.75 -9.88
N PRO A 115 3.56 7.79 -10.37
CA PRO A 115 3.55 7.39 -11.76
C PRO A 115 3.24 8.49 -12.77
N ASP A 116 2.58 9.57 -12.34
CA ASP A 116 2.30 10.77 -13.13
C ASP A 116 3.36 11.86 -12.99
N ASP A 117 4.53 11.52 -12.43
CA ASP A 117 5.65 12.42 -12.13
C ASP A 117 5.37 13.48 -11.05
N SER A 118 4.23 13.42 -10.37
CA SER A 118 3.97 14.31 -9.23
C SER A 118 4.72 13.86 -7.98
N CYS A 119 4.78 14.75 -6.98
CA CYS A 119 5.50 14.48 -5.73
C CYS A 119 4.76 13.43 -4.90
N GLY A 120 5.46 12.35 -4.55
CA GLY A 120 4.96 11.30 -3.66
C GLY A 120 5.41 11.43 -2.21
N GLY A 121 5.94 12.58 -1.82
CA GLY A 121 6.40 12.83 -0.45
C GLY A 121 7.64 12.04 -0.06
N ASN A 122 7.81 11.84 1.23
CA ASN A 122 8.94 11.08 1.78
C ASN A 122 8.57 9.59 1.92
N PRO A 123 9.46 8.66 1.49
CA PRO A 123 9.26 7.23 1.67
C PRO A 123 9.26 6.83 3.15
N GLY A 124 8.47 5.82 3.48
CA GLY A 124 8.40 5.29 4.83
C GLY A 124 7.99 3.83 4.91
#